data_2f6fe775ef0d431ea9792c0f30a3e386
#
_entry.id   2f6fe775ef0d431ea9792c0f30a3e386
#
_cell.length_a   1.000
_cell.length_b   1.000
_cell.length_c   1.000
_cell.angle_alpha   90.00
_cell.angle_beta   90.00
_cell.angle_gamma   90.00
#
_symmetry.space_group_name_H-M   'P 1'
#
loop_
_entity.id
_entity.type
_entity.pdbx_description
1 polymer ?
#
loop_
_entity_poly.entity_id
_entity_poly.type
_entity_poly.pdbx_seq_one_letter_code
_entity_poly.pdbx_strand_id
1 'polypeptide(L)'
;MKSISENLKVSLTCLDGPKYKLSELEEYYIKLQENKEFNVNLVGIKSTKNWSFDKDFNFVHDSKKFFSIKRVKYNKTENGIIHQPDVGVLGVLTTQIEGVLHILVQFKEEPGNTNKAQLSPTIQATKSNYSKAHGGSLPPYWEKFLSIPKNNFIVDSLQPEQGLRYWQKFNQNVIAETDFIEEKQGFKWMTLGQVLAFTKFDNSINSCL
;
A
#
# COMPACT_ATOMS: atom_id res chain seq x y z
N MET A 1 -22.27 22.61 -0.32
CA MET A 1 -21.38 21.44 -0.40
C MET A 1 -22.16 20.22 0.07
N LYS A 2 -22.05 19.08 -0.64
CA LYS A 2 -22.61 17.80 -0.15
C LYS A 2 -21.88 17.39 1.12
N SER A 3 -22.56 16.71 2.04
CA SER A 3 -21.92 16.13 3.23
C SER A 3 -20.95 15.01 2.84
N ILE A 4 -20.00 14.67 3.73
CA ILE A 4 -19.11 13.51 3.50
C ILE A 4 -19.92 12.24 3.23
N SER A 5 -21.01 12.03 3.96
CA SER A 5 -21.91 10.88 3.78
C SER A 5 -22.54 10.83 2.39
N GLU A 6 -22.96 11.97 1.85
CA GLU A 6 -23.53 12.06 0.50
C GLU A 6 -22.47 11.78 -0.57
N ASN A 7 -21.26 12.33 -0.41
CA ASN A 7 -20.15 12.08 -1.33
C ASN A 7 -19.76 10.60 -1.36
N LEU A 8 -19.71 9.95 -0.18
CA LEU A 8 -19.45 8.52 -0.08
C LEU A 8 -20.53 7.69 -0.78
N LYS A 9 -21.83 7.99 -0.57
CA LYS A 9 -22.93 7.28 -1.22
C LYS A 9 -22.86 7.39 -2.75
N VAL A 10 -22.63 8.58 -3.28
CA VAL A 10 -22.50 8.79 -4.72
C VAL A 10 -21.32 8.00 -5.28
N SER A 11 -20.17 8.07 -4.63
CA SER A 11 -18.97 7.35 -5.06
C SER A 11 -19.15 5.83 -5.00
N LEU A 12 -19.80 5.30 -3.96
CA LEU A 12 -20.05 3.86 -3.80
C LEU A 12 -20.95 3.26 -4.89
N THR A 13 -21.87 4.03 -5.46
CA THR A 13 -22.79 3.56 -6.51
C THR A 13 -22.32 3.89 -7.92
N CYS A 14 -21.24 4.67 -8.06
CA CYS A 14 -20.72 5.10 -9.35
C CYS A 14 -19.71 4.07 -9.90
N LEU A 15 -20.14 3.26 -10.87
CA LEU A 15 -19.28 2.28 -11.56
C LEU A 15 -18.63 2.87 -12.80
N ASP A 16 -19.39 3.66 -13.57
CA ASP A 16 -18.85 4.42 -14.71
C ASP A 16 -18.64 5.87 -14.27
N GLY A 17 -17.44 6.14 -13.78
CA GLY A 17 -17.09 7.45 -13.25
C GLY A 17 -16.67 8.46 -14.32
N PRO A 18 -16.58 9.75 -13.94
CA PRO A 18 -16.17 10.81 -14.87
C PRO A 18 -14.76 10.59 -15.45
N LYS A 19 -13.87 9.92 -14.72
CA LYS A 19 -12.49 9.70 -15.15
C LYS A 19 -12.34 8.40 -15.96
N TYR A 20 -12.96 7.31 -15.49
CA TYR A 20 -12.87 5.99 -16.10
C TYR A 20 -14.20 5.25 -15.99
N LYS A 21 -14.49 4.42 -16.99
CA LYS A 21 -15.48 3.35 -16.88
C LYS A 21 -14.87 2.17 -16.13
N LEU A 22 -15.70 1.39 -15.47
CA LEU A 22 -15.23 0.19 -14.77
C LEU A 22 -14.50 -0.77 -15.71
N SER A 23 -15.04 -0.98 -16.92
CA SER A 23 -14.44 -1.89 -17.92
C SER A 23 -13.01 -1.49 -18.34
N GLU A 24 -12.71 -0.20 -18.41
CA GLU A 24 -11.37 0.30 -18.77
C GLU A 24 -10.34 -0.03 -17.67
N LEU A 25 -10.76 0.07 -16.39
CA LEU A 25 -9.93 -0.26 -15.24
C LEU A 25 -9.69 -1.77 -15.14
N GLU A 26 -10.70 -2.58 -15.42
CA GLU A 26 -10.62 -4.04 -15.44
C GLU A 26 -9.68 -4.53 -16.55
N GLU A 27 -9.80 -3.95 -17.77
CA GLU A 27 -8.90 -4.25 -18.87
C GLU A 27 -7.45 -3.89 -18.53
N TYR A 28 -7.24 -2.71 -17.90
CA TYR A 28 -5.92 -2.30 -17.41
C TYR A 28 -5.34 -3.30 -16.41
N TYR A 29 -6.16 -3.74 -15.44
CA TYR A 29 -5.75 -4.73 -14.43
C TYR A 29 -5.38 -6.08 -15.07
N ILE A 30 -6.19 -6.58 -15.99
CA ILE A 30 -5.93 -7.86 -16.69
C ILE A 30 -4.60 -7.78 -17.45
N LYS A 31 -4.33 -6.68 -18.15
CA LYS A 31 -3.04 -6.47 -18.84
C LYS A 31 -1.85 -6.52 -17.89
N LEU A 32 -1.98 -6.00 -16.66
CA LEU A 32 -0.93 -6.10 -15.65
C LEU A 32 -0.70 -7.55 -15.19
N GLN A 33 -1.76 -8.38 -15.07
CA GLN A 33 -1.61 -9.79 -14.72
C GLN A 33 -0.84 -10.58 -15.79
N GLU A 34 -0.97 -10.18 -17.05
CA GLU A 34 -0.29 -10.79 -18.19
C GLU A 34 1.17 -10.33 -18.36
N ASN A 35 1.60 -9.30 -17.63
CA ASN A 35 2.94 -8.76 -17.72
C ASN A 35 4.00 -9.84 -17.40
N LYS A 36 4.82 -10.21 -18.40
CA LYS A 36 5.86 -11.23 -18.29
C LYS A 36 7.20 -10.69 -17.76
N GLU A 37 7.36 -9.38 -17.67
CA GLU A 37 8.60 -8.75 -17.20
C GLU A 37 8.76 -8.86 -15.68
N PHE A 38 7.66 -8.96 -14.93
CA PHE A 38 7.68 -9.15 -13.49
C PHE A 38 7.83 -10.63 -13.13
N ASN A 39 9.09 -11.07 -13.00
CA ASN A 39 9.43 -12.44 -12.61
C ASN A 39 9.92 -12.50 -11.17
N VAL A 40 9.34 -13.40 -10.38
CA VAL A 40 9.72 -13.65 -8.99
C VAL A 40 10.14 -15.09 -8.82
N ASN A 41 11.33 -15.31 -8.25
CA ASN A 41 11.87 -16.64 -7.97
C ASN A 41 12.16 -16.78 -6.48
N LEU A 42 11.73 -17.88 -5.90
CA LEU A 42 12.15 -18.28 -4.56
C LEU A 42 13.59 -18.77 -4.60
N VAL A 43 14.42 -18.20 -3.74
CA VAL A 43 15.83 -18.58 -3.60
C VAL A 43 16.13 -19.03 -2.18
N GLY A 44 17.17 -19.82 -2.00
CA GLY A 44 17.59 -20.25 -0.67
C GLY A 44 18.03 -19.04 0.18
N ILE A 45 17.65 -19.03 1.45
CA ILE A 45 17.95 -17.91 2.37
C ILE A 45 19.46 -17.61 2.46
N LYS A 46 20.31 -18.63 2.32
CA LYS A 46 21.78 -18.48 2.33
C LYS A 46 22.34 -17.80 1.09
N SER A 47 21.58 -17.71 -0.01
CA SER A 47 22.01 -17.05 -1.25
C SER A 47 21.55 -15.59 -1.35
N THR A 48 20.85 -15.07 -0.33
CA THR A 48 20.45 -13.66 -0.29
C THR A 48 21.66 -12.75 -0.07
N LYS A 49 21.75 -11.69 -0.89
CA LYS A 49 22.83 -10.68 -0.73
C LYS A 49 22.44 -9.69 0.36
N ASN A 50 23.44 -9.24 1.13
CA ASN A 50 23.31 -8.22 2.17
C ASN A 50 22.41 -8.62 3.36
N TRP A 51 22.02 -9.90 3.45
CA TRP A 51 21.26 -10.44 4.56
C TRP A 51 22.00 -11.61 5.17
N SER A 52 22.14 -11.61 6.50
CA SER A 52 22.87 -12.65 7.23
C SER A 52 22.24 -12.89 8.59
N PHE A 53 22.66 -13.96 9.26
CA PHE A 53 22.32 -14.20 10.65
C PHE A 53 23.32 -13.48 11.55
N ASP A 54 22.79 -12.73 12.52
CA ASP A 54 23.62 -12.12 13.58
C ASP A 54 24.05 -13.16 14.64
N LYS A 55 24.79 -12.73 15.65
CA LYS A 55 25.27 -13.60 16.75
C LYS A 55 24.13 -14.25 17.55
N ASP A 56 22.96 -13.66 17.55
CA ASP A 56 21.74 -14.13 18.25
C ASP A 56 20.81 -14.91 17.31
N PHE A 57 21.28 -15.27 16.11
CA PHE A 57 20.53 -15.96 15.06
C PHE A 57 19.29 -15.21 14.55
N ASN A 58 19.26 -13.88 14.67
CA ASN A 58 18.27 -13.08 13.97
C ASN A 58 18.72 -12.91 12.51
N PHE A 59 17.77 -12.97 11.57
CA PHE A 59 18.06 -12.68 10.16
C PHE A 59 17.95 -11.18 9.91
N VAL A 60 19.06 -10.54 9.56
CA VAL A 60 19.19 -9.09 9.52
C VAL A 60 19.84 -8.63 8.22
N HIS A 61 19.50 -7.43 7.77
CA HIS A 61 20.23 -6.79 6.68
C HIS A 61 21.50 -6.10 7.21
N ASP A 62 22.58 -6.15 6.46
CA ASP A 62 23.90 -5.62 6.85
C ASP A 62 23.86 -4.14 7.26
N SER A 63 23.03 -3.33 6.60
CA SER A 63 22.86 -1.92 6.95
C SER A 63 22.11 -1.66 8.25
N LYS A 64 21.43 -2.65 8.82
CA LYS A 64 20.55 -2.54 9.99
C LYS A 64 19.41 -1.52 9.85
N LYS A 65 19.11 -1.07 8.60
CA LYS A 65 18.07 -0.06 8.32
C LYS A 65 16.76 -0.67 7.82
N PHE A 66 16.67 -1.99 7.75
CA PHE A 66 15.47 -2.74 7.40
C PHE A 66 14.87 -3.44 8.62
N PHE A 67 13.79 -4.19 8.36
CA PHE A 67 13.28 -5.11 9.35
C PHE A 67 14.32 -6.21 9.67
N SER A 68 14.06 -6.93 10.73
CA SER A 68 14.75 -8.20 11.04
C SER A 68 13.72 -9.28 11.29
N ILE A 69 14.12 -10.54 11.06
CA ILE A 69 13.32 -11.68 11.49
C ILE A 69 13.91 -12.19 12.80
N LYS A 70 13.08 -12.22 13.83
CA LYS A 70 13.44 -12.68 15.18
C LYS A 70 12.62 -13.91 15.54
N ARG A 71 13.07 -14.65 16.55
CA ARG A 71 12.30 -15.73 17.14
C ARG A 71 11.55 -15.22 18.36
N VAL A 72 10.27 -15.55 18.43
CA VAL A 72 9.44 -15.33 19.62
C VAL A 72 9.02 -16.68 20.20
N LYS A 73 8.98 -16.74 21.53
CA LYS A 73 8.48 -17.88 22.26
C LYS A 73 7.21 -17.49 23.00
N TYR A 74 6.14 -18.23 22.75
CA TYR A 74 4.86 -18.06 23.40
C TYR A 74 4.35 -19.41 23.88
N ASN A 75 4.22 -19.57 25.18
CA ASN A 75 3.94 -20.86 25.83
C ASN A 75 4.94 -21.95 25.39
N LYS A 76 4.46 -22.99 24.69
CA LYS A 76 5.27 -24.09 24.15
C LYS A 76 5.60 -23.94 22.66
N THR A 77 5.15 -22.85 22.02
CA THR A 77 5.32 -22.61 20.59
C THR A 77 6.41 -21.58 20.35
N GLU A 78 7.21 -21.78 19.30
CA GLU A 78 8.22 -20.83 18.84
C GLU A 78 7.99 -20.53 17.37
N ASN A 79 8.00 -19.23 17.01
CA ASN A 79 7.77 -18.76 15.64
C ASN A 79 8.76 -17.68 15.25
N GLY A 80 9.00 -17.56 13.94
CA GLY A 80 9.64 -16.37 13.36
C GLY A 80 8.66 -15.20 13.34
N ILE A 81 9.13 -14.01 13.67
CA ILE A 81 8.36 -12.78 13.64
C ILE A 81 9.15 -11.64 13.01
N ILE A 82 8.49 -10.79 12.25
CA ILE A 82 9.09 -9.60 11.66
C ILE A 82 9.17 -8.50 12.73
N HIS A 83 10.38 -8.05 13.01
CA HIS A 83 10.63 -6.91 13.88
C HIS A 83 11.01 -5.69 13.03
N GLN A 84 10.05 -4.75 12.90
CA GLN A 84 10.18 -3.49 12.18
C GLN A 84 9.59 -2.37 13.05
N PRO A 85 10.41 -1.74 13.92
CA PRO A 85 9.91 -0.80 14.92
C PRO A 85 9.43 0.54 14.34
N ASP A 86 9.82 0.86 13.11
CA ASP A 86 9.40 2.10 12.46
C ASP A 86 7.90 2.09 12.15
N VAL A 87 7.21 3.19 12.43
CA VAL A 87 5.82 3.38 12.01
C VAL A 87 5.77 3.54 10.49
N GLY A 88 4.99 2.69 9.82
CA GLY A 88 4.71 2.83 8.39
C GLY A 88 3.64 3.89 8.14
N VAL A 89 3.57 4.39 6.91
CA VAL A 89 2.49 5.30 6.45
C VAL A 89 1.71 4.61 5.35
N LEU A 90 0.40 4.50 5.55
CA LEU A 90 -0.57 4.03 4.57
C LEU A 90 -1.51 5.21 4.28
N GLY A 91 -1.34 5.83 3.12
CA GLY A 91 -2.05 7.05 2.76
C GLY A 91 -2.92 6.87 1.52
N VAL A 92 -4.16 7.31 1.59
CA VAL A 92 -5.07 7.41 0.45
C VAL A 92 -5.37 8.87 0.18
N LEU A 93 -5.07 9.32 -1.03
CA LEU A 93 -5.44 10.66 -1.49
C LEU A 93 -6.84 10.63 -2.10
N THR A 94 -7.64 11.63 -1.79
CA THR A 94 -9.01 11.78 -2.30
C THR A 94 -9.19 13.13 -2.97
N THR A 95 -10.07 13.18 -3.97
CA THR A 95 -10.48 14.42 -4.62
C THR A 95 -11.89 14.30 -5.20
N GLN A 96 -12.50 15.43 -5.53
CA GLN A 96 -13.76 15.47 -6.29
C GLN A 96 -13.45 15.64 -7.77
N ILE A 97 -13.96 14.74 -8.60
CA ILE A 97 -13.93 14.87 -10.09
C ILE A 97 -15.37 14.94 -10.55
N GLU A 98 -15.76 16.07 -11.16
CA GLU A 98 -17.13 16.34 -11.62
C GLU A 98 -18.20 16.06 -10.53
N GLY A 99 -17.89 16.39 -9.27
CA GLY A 99 -18.81 16.21 -8.13
C GLY A 99 -18.96 14.77 -7.62
N VAL A 100 -18.08 13.86 -8.05
CA VAL A 100 -17.99 12.48 -7.55
C VAL A 100 -16.66 12.30 -6.82
N LEU A 101 -16.71 11.78 -5.60
CA LEU A 101 -15.51 11.50 -4.81
C LEU A 101 -14.72 10.34 -5.45
N HIS A 102 -13.44 10.57 -5.67
CA HIS A 102 -12.48 9.59 -6.13
C HIS A 102 -11.35 9.40 -5.12
N ILE A 103 -10.79 8.21 -5.10
CA ILE A 103 -9.56 7.89 -4.38
C ILE A 103 -8.45 7.54 -5.38
N LEU A 104 -7.23 7.96 -5.11
CA LEU A 104 -6.08 7.63 -5.93
C LEU A 104 -5.48 6.31 -5.43
N VAL A 105 -5.63 5.25 -6.21
CA VAL A 105 -5.09 3.93 -5.88
C VAL A 105 -3.92 3.58 -6.78
N GLN A 106 -3.02 2.74 -6.28
CA GLN A 106 -1.91 2.16 -7.03
C GLN A 106 -2.25 0.73 -7.43
N PHE A 107 -2.11 0.39 -8.70
CA PHE A 107 -2.00 -1.00 -9.16
C PHE A 107 -0.56 -1.45 -8.94
N LYS A 108 -0.29 -2.05 -7.79
CA LYS A 108 1.06 -2.29 -7.30
C LYS A 108 1.48 -3.74 -7.51
N GLU A 109 2.57 -3.93 -8.24
CA GLU A 109 3.24 -5.23 -8.36
C GLU A 109 4.16 -5.42 -7.15
N GLU A 110 3.97 -6.50 -6.41
CA GLU A 110 4.82 -6.88 -5.27
C GLU A 110 5.19 -8.35 -5.35
N PRO A 111 6.42 -8.74 -4.97
CA PRO A 111 6.90 -10.12 -5.11
C PRO A 111 6.05 -11.18 -4.41
N GLY A 112 5.30 -10.80 -3.38
CA GLY A 112 4.44 -11.70 -2.62
C GLY A 112 3.00 -11.80 -3.14
N ASN A 113 2.61 -11.00 -4.12
CA ASN A 113 1.25 -11.00 -4.64
C ASN A 113 0.95 -12.26 -5.45
N THR A 114 -0.16 -12.92 -5.17
CA THR A 114 -0.62 -14.09 -5.93
C THR A 114 -0.89 -13.73 -7.40
N ASN A 115 -1.51 -12.57 -7.62
CA ASN A 115 -1.89 -12.08 -8.94
C ASN A 115 -0.96 -10.93 -9.41
N LYS A 116 0.33 -10.97 -9.10
CA LYS A 116 1.32 -9.93 -9.42
C LYS A 116 0.93 -8.54 -8.89
N ALA A 117 -0.13 -7.92 -9.45
CA ALA A 117 -0.59 -6.59 -9.06
C ALA A 117 -1.85 -6.64 -8.19
N GLN A 118 -1.93 -5.72 -7.22
CA GLN A 118 -3.10 -5.48 -6.37
C GLN A 118 -3.38 -3.99 -6.29
N LEU A 119 -4.65 -3.62 -6.08
CA LEU A 119 -5.02 -2.27 -5.69
C LEU A 119 -4.46 -1.99 -4.29
N SER A 120 -3.67 -0.94 -4.19
CA SER A 120 -2.95 -0.55 -2.97
C SER A 120 -3.18 0.93 -2.68
N PRO A 121 -2.96 1.41 -1.44
CA PRO A 121 -3.04 2.82 -1.11
C PRO A 121 -2.15 3.67 -2.02
N THR A 122 -2.46 4.97 -2.15
CA THR A 122 -1.62 5.93 -2.88
C THR A 122 -0.20 5.97 -2.32
N ILE A 123 -0.10 5.92 -0.99
CA ILE A 123 1.16 5.93 -0.24
C ILE A 123 1.25 4.64 0.57
N GLN A 124 2.31 3.90 0.38
CA GLN A 124 2.69 2.79 1.23
C GLN A 124 4.19 2.88 1.47
N ALA A 125 4.59 3.44 2.60
CA ALA A 125 5.98 3.78 2.89
C ALA A 125 6.37 3.46 4.32
N THR A 126 7.59 2.96 4.49
CA THR A 126 8.26 2.86 5.79
C THR A 126 9.35 3.93 5.88
N LYS A 127 9.90 4.14 7.07
CA LYS A 127 10.96 5.12 7.29
C LYS A 127 12.15 4.91 6.35
N SER A 128 12.54 3.67 6.10
CA SER A 128 13.61 3.33 5.18
C SER A 128 13.35 3.81 3.75
N ASN A 129 12.09 3.79 3.30
CA ASN A 129 11.70 4.26 1.98
C ASN A 129 11.80 5.79 1.87
N TYR A 130 11.12 6.52 2.77
CA TYR A 130 11.08 7.98 2.65
C TYR A 130 12.34 8.69 3.17
N SER A 131 13.18 8.05 3.97
CA SER A 131 14.50 8.57 4.35
C SER A 131 15.58 8.28 3.31
N LYS A 132 15.25 7.65 2.18
CA LYS A 132 16.20 7.25 1.12
C LYS A 132 17.37 6.43 1.68
N ALA A 133 17.13 5.58 2.67
CA ALA A 133 18.17 4.83 3.38
C ALA A 133 19.08 3.99 2.48
N HIS A 134 18.66 3.75 1.23
CA HIS A 134 19.36 2.93 0.24
C HIS A 134 19.62 3.67 -1.08
N GLY A 135 19.58 5.00 -1.09
CA GLY A 135 19.78 5.80 -2.31
C GLY A 135 18.63 5.69 -3.32
N GLY A 136 17.49 5.07 -2.94
CA GLY A 136 16.30 4.96 -3.77
C GLY A 136 15.56 6.28 -3.95
N SER A 137 14.60 6.29 -4.89
CA SER A 137 13.68 7.41 -5.07
C SER A 137 12.65 7.46 -3.94
N LEU A 138 12.09 8.65 -3.69
CA LEU A 138 10.94 8.79 -2.81
C LEU A 138 9.72 8.02 -3.36
N PRO A 139 8.84 7.52 -2.50
CA PRO A 139 7.58 6.96 -2.96
C PRO A 139 6.82 7.98 -3.82
N PRO A 140 6.12 7.55 -4.88
CA PRO A 140 5.29 8.45 -5.67
C PRO A 140 4.34 9.25 -4.78
N TYR A 141 4.12 10.51 -5.11
CA TYR A 141 3.26 11.46 -4.36
C TYR A 141 3.66 11.74 -2.90
N TRP A 142 4.81 11.25 -2.41
CA TRP A 142 5.25 11.47 -1.03
C TRP A 142 5.35 12.96 -0.68
N GLU A 143 5.97 13.78 -1.55
CA GLU A 143 6.11 15.21 -1.34
C GLU A 143 4.75 15.93 -1.33
N LYS A 144 3.86 15.54 -2.26
CA LYS A 144 2.48 16.05 -2.28
C LYS A 144 1.75 15.71 -0.98
N PHE A 145 1.85 14.45 -0.53
CA PHE A 145 1.24 14.00 0.71
C PHE A 145 1.72 14.80 1.92
N LEU A 146 3.01 15.08 2.03
CA LEU A 146 3.58 15.88 3.10
C LEU A 146 3.14 17.35 3.06
N SER A 147 2.80 17.87 1.89
CA SER A 147 2.34 19.27 1.72
C SER A 147 0.86 19.47 2.06
N ILE A 148 0.09 18.38 2.28
CA ILE A 148 -1.34 18.49 2.59
C ILE A 148 -1.52 19.00 4.03
N PRO A 149 -2.28 20.09 4.23
CA PRO A 149 -2.58 20.59 5.56
C PRO A 149 -3.37 19.57 6.40
N LYS A 150 -3.12 19.52 7.68
CA LYS A 150 -3.77 18.59 8.62
C LYS A 150 -5.30 18.70 8.65
N ASN A 151 -5.86 19.88 8.41
CA ASN A 151 -7.30 20.09 8.34
C ASN A 151 -7.97 19.43 7.12
N ASN A 152 -7.19 19.00 6.13
CA ASN A 152 -7.66 18.23 4.98
C ASN A 152 -7.60 16.70 5.24
N PHE A 153 -7.14 16.29 6.42
CA PHE A 153 -7.14 14.87 6.78
C PHE A 153 -8.54 14.46 7.23
N ILE A 154 -9.16 13.53 6.50
CA ILE A 154 -10.45 12.93 6.83
C ILE A 154 -10.26 11.84 7.89
N VAL A 155 -9.16 11.09 7.78
CA VAL A 155 -8.73 10.06 8.74
C VAL A 155 -7.25 10.24 9.01
N ASP A 156 -6.86 10.16 10.27
CA ASP A 156 -5.46 10.11 10.73
C ASP A 156 -5.41 9.23 11.97
N SER A 157 -5.07 7.94 11.79
CA SER A 157 -5.19 6.93 12.85
C SER A 157 -4.02 5.97 12.88
N LEU A 158 -3.48 5.75 14.06
CA LEU A 158 -2.44 4.75 14.29
C LEU A 158 -3.10 3.38 14.49
N GLN A 159 -2.78 2.42 13.63
CA GLN A 159 -3.34 1.08 13.64
C GLN A 159 -2.24 0.02 13.81
N PRO A 160 -2.48 -1.03 14.60
CA PRO A 160 -1.54 -2.13 14.71
C PRO A 160 -1.54 -3.01 13.47
N GLU A 161 -0.39 -3.53 13.11
CA GLU A 161 -0.23 -4.60 12.13
C GLU A 161 -0.62 -5.98 12.69
N GLN A 162 -0.67 -6.98 11.82
CA GLN A 162 -1.00 -8.35 12.18
C GLN A 162 -0.01 -8.93 13.18
N GLY A 163 -0.44 -9.11 14.44
CA GLY A 163 0.40 -9.54 15.54
C GLY A 163 1.04 -10.94 15.40
N LEU A 164 0.50 -11.81 14.51
CA LEU A 164 1.13 -13.08 14.17
C LEU A 164 2.36 -12.94 13.26
N ARG A 165 2.47 -11.83 12.55
CA ARG A 165 3.57 -11.59 11.59
C ARG A 165 4.55 -10.56 12.09
N TYR A 166 4.06 -9.53 12.79
CA TYR A 166 4.83 -8.38 13.21
C TYR A 166 4.88 -8.23 14.72
N TRP A 167 6.08 -7.97 15.24
CA TRP A 167 6.27 -7.65 16.63
C TRP A 167 5.97 -6.17 16.89
N GLN A 168 4.81 -5.89 17.53
CA GLN A 168 4.39 -4.54 17.95
C GLN A 168 4.54 -3.46 16.86
N LYS A 169 4.24 -3.82 15.63
CA LYS A 169 4.28 -2.91 14.47
C LYS A 169 3.00 -2.10 14.40
N PHE A 170 3.16 -0.82 14.05
CA PHE A 170 2.05 0.11 13.79
C PHE A 170 2.22 0.76 12.43
N ASN A 171 1.11 1.15 11.82
CA ASN A 171 1.06 2.02 10.67
C ASN A 171 0.15 3.23 10.96
N GLN A 172 0.55 4.38 10.45
CA GLN A 172 -0.28 5.57 10.39
C GLN A 172 -1.16 5.46 9.14
N ASN A 173 -2.47 5.29 9.34
CA ASN A 173 -3.45 5.25 8.26
C ASN A 173 -4.04 6.64 8.07
N VAL A 174 -3.90 7.18 6.86
CA VAL A 174 -4.33 8.54 6.54
C VAL A 174 -5.20 8.54 5.29
N ILE A 175 -6.37 9.20 5.38
CA ILE A 175 -7.16 9.57 4.20
C ILE A 175 -7.14 11.09 4.15
N ALA A 176 -6.63 11.65 3.05
CA ALA A 176 -6.46 13.09 2.93
C ALA A 176 -7.07 13.61 1.62
N GLU A 177 -7.83 14.71 1.74
CA GLU A 177 -8.36 15.43 0.59
C GLU A 177 -7.30 16.34 -0.03
N THR A 178 -7.21 16.34 -1.35
CA THR A 178 -6.30 17.18 -2.12
C THR A 178 -6.98 17.70 -3.38
N ASP A 179 -6.42 18.75 -3.98
CA ASP A 179 -6.77 19.14 -5.34
C ASP A 179 -6.44 17.98 -6.30
N PHE A 180 -7.10 17.99 -7.45
CA PHE A 180 -6.79 17.02 -8.50
C PHE A 180 -5.30 17.08 -8.87
N ILE A 181 -4.69 15.91 -8.93
CA ILE A 181 -3.30 15.73 -9.36
C ILE A 181 -3.25 14.70 -10.49
N GLU A 182 -2.32 14.89 -11.41
CA GLU A 182 -2.13 13.98 -12.54
C GLU A 182 -1.68 12.59 -12.07
N GLU A 183 -2.21 11.57 -12.74
CA GLU A 183 -1.85 10.19 -12.49
C GLU A 183 -0.42 9.89 -12.96
N LYS A 184 0.36 9.26 -12.08
CA LYS A 184 1.62 8.63 -12.47
C LYS A 184 1.35 7.21 -12.98
N GLN A 185 2.33 6.64 -13.66
CA GLN A 185 2.25 5.26 -14.13
C GLN A 185 1.88 4.32 -12.96
N GLY A 186 0.93 3.43 -13.19
CA GLY A 186 0.44 2.49 -12.17
C GLY A 186 -0.60 3.07 -11.21
N PHE A 187 -0.97 4.35 -11.30
CA PHE A 187 -1.98 4.98 -10.45
C PHE A 187 -3.24 5.33 -11.24
N LYS A 188 -4.40 5.19 -10.58
CA LYS A 188 -5.70 5.53 -11.13
C LYS A 188 -6.59 6.20 -10.11
N TRP A 189 -7.28 7.27 -10.52
CA TRP A 189 -8.37 7.85 -9.77
C TRP A 189 -9.61 6.98 -9.96
N MET A 190 -10.07 6.35 -8.88
CA MET A 190 -11.20 5.44 -8.90
C MET A 190 -12.28 5.90 -7.92
N THR A 191 -13.55 5.65 -8.27
CA THR A 191 -14.64 5.77 -7.32
C THR A 191 -14.61 4.60 -6.32
N LEU A 192 -15.26 4.74 -5.19
CA LEU A 192 -15.37 3.64 -4.22
C LEU A 192 -16.14 2.44 -4.80
N GLY A 193 -17.15 2.71 -5.65
CA GLY A 193 -17.88 1.66 -6.36
C GLY A 193 -16.99 0.84 -7.28
N GLN A 194 -16.10 1.52 -8.02
CA GLN A 194 -15.12 0.85 -8.87
C GLN A 194 -14.15 0.00 -8.05
N VAL A 195 -13.62 0.54 -6.95
CA VAL A 195 -12.73 -0.26 -6.06
C VAL A 195 -13.44 -1.48 -5.50
N LEU A 196 -14.68 -1.34 -5.03
CA LEU A 196 -15.47 -2.47 -4.53
C LEU A 196 -15.77 -3.50 -5.63
N ALA A 197 -16.00 -3.06 -6.86
CA ALA A 197 -16.23 -3.98 -7.98
C ALA A 197 -15.03 -4.91 -8.24
N PHE A 198 -13.81 -4.48 -7.87
CA PHE A 198 -12.61 -5.33 -7.98
C PHE A 198 -12.61 -6.52 -7.01
N THR A 199 -13.45 -6.54 -5.99
CA THR A 199 -13.58 -7.73 -5.10
C THR A 199 -14.05 -8.98 -5.83
N LYS A 200 -14.58 -8.85 -7.06
CA LYS A 200 -14.89 -10.00 -7.92
C LYS A 200 -13.65 -10.76 -8.42
N PHE A 201 -12.50 -10.11 -8.44
CA PHE A 201 -11.23 -10.75 -8.77
C PHE A 201 -10.55 -11.21 -7.50
N ASP A 202 -10.21 -12.48 -7.40
CA ASP A 202 -9.50 -13.03 -6.25
C ASP A 202 -8.17 -12.30 -6.03
N ASN A 203 -7.89 -11.95 -4.78
CA ASN A 203 -6.63 -11.31 -4.37
C ASN A 203 -6.28 -10.00 -5.12
N SER A 204 -7.27 -9.26 -5.58
CA SER A 204 -7.06 -8.02 -6.35
C SER A 204 -6.82 -6.79 -5.48
N ILE A 205 -7.23 -6.83 -4.22
CA ILE A 205 -7.14 -5.71 -3.28
C ILE A 205 -6.14 -6.04 -2.17
N ASN A 206 -5.18 -5.16 -1.96
CA ASN A 206 -4.21 -5.27 -0.88
C ASN A 206 -4.88 -5.00 0.48
N SER A 207 -4.49 -5.77 1.50
CA SER A 207 -5.03 -5.63 2.86
C SER A 207 -4.71 -4.27 3.52
N CYS A 208 -3.86 -3.46 2.91
CA CYS A 208 -3.54 -2.10 3.35
C CYS A 208 -4.44 -1.01 2.73
N LEU A 209 -5.28 -1.33 1.75
CA LEU A 209 -6.27 -0.44 1.15
C LEU A 209 -7.61 -0.59 1.88
#